data_4d097814077a13a9aac6135e81cdcbcd
#
_entry.id   4d097814077a13a9aac6135e81cdcbcd
#
_cell.length_a   1.000
_cell.length_b   1.000
_cell.length_c   1.000
_cell.angle_alpha   90.00
_cell.angle_beta   90.00
_cell.angle_gamma   90.00
#
_symmetry.space_group_name_H-M   'P 1'
#
loop_
_entity.id
_entity.type
_entity.pdbx_description
1 polymer ?
#
loop_
_entity_poly.entity_id
_entity_poly.type
_entity_poly.pdbx_seq_one_letter_code
_entity_poly.pdbx_strand_id
1 'polypeptide(L)'
;MKKRIGISIKLIAIFLIVVLIPTTCISIVSTYKMEKTMESNMEKTSQQTLEETQKGFFEYLKTLSQPVDLLSRKDEVKHLEDKEDLDSNVAAVQDSLIASVKVTPDAERAYFTTKTGYKVLGWTELNKDTGKKANKKELKTGVNEVSKDWYKGAQGLKSRKTIFSYFSKPYNDEKGNLVFTVSQEITDSNKVNYGTVAMDINFSAVEDYIQSIGLLDTGFVILTDEKGDILVNNDKNTYFKDSLADQDFFKDAEKKYEENKTEDASDLKESIYAYDKVIQGKKTQVVVMADIITGWKLVGFVGE
;
A
#
# COMPACT_ATOMS: atom_id res chain seq x y z
N MET A 1 -30.24 -12.40 -74.95
CA MET A 1 -29.98 -10.93 -75.12
C MET A 1 -29.21 -10.38 -73.94
N LYS A 2 -27.93 -10.04 -74.08
CA LYS A 2 -27.14 -9.33 -73.05
C LYS A 2 -27.60 -7.87 -73.03
N LYS A 3 -28.30 -7.42 -72.01
CA LYS A 3 -28.63 -6.01 -71.80
C LYS A 3 -27.31 -5.19 -71.71
N ARG A 4 -27.03 -4.36 -72.71
CA ARG A 4 -25.89 -3.42 -72.63
C ARG A 4 -26.19 -2.35 -71.59
N ILE A 5 -25.39 -2.38 -70.48
CA ILE A 5 -25.42 -1.37 -69.44
C ILE A 5 -25.07 -0.03 -70.02
N GLY A 6 -25.91 0.99 -69.83
CA GLY A 6 -25.69 2.33 -70.36
C GLY A 6 -24.41 2.97 -69.83
N ILE A 7 -23.82 3.85 -70.64
CA ILE A 7 -22.54 4.54 -70.31
C ILE A 7 -22.62 5.30 -68.99
N SER A 8 -23.76 5.92 -68.69
CA SER A 8 -24.00 6.65 -67.40
C SER A 8 -23.88 5.74 -66.17
N ILE A 9 -24.42 4.51 -66.25
CA ILE A 9 -24.32 3.53 -65.12
C ILE A 9 -22.88 3.09 -64.92
N LYS A 10 -22.11 2.88 -66.04
CA LYS A 10 -20.70 2.55 -65.91
C LYS A 10 -19.88 3.69 -65.31
N LEU A 11 -20.15 4.91 -65.63
CA LEU A 11 -19.48 6.10 -65.09
C LEU A 11 -19.79 6.24 -63.59
N ILE A 12 -21.04 6.08 -63.21
CA ILE A 12 -21.45 6.12 -61.78
C ILE A 12 -20.76 4.99 -60.98
N ALA A 13 -20.71 3.79 -61.55
CA ALA A 13 -20.06 2.65 -60.89
C ALA A 13 -18.54 2.86 -60.72
N ILE A 14 -17.86 3.42 -61.74
CA ILE A 14 -16.43 3.76 -61.61
C ILE A 14 -16.22 4.84 -60.58
N PHE A 15 -17.04 5.90 -60.57
CA PHE A 15 -16.96 6.97 -59.61
C PHE A 15 -17.16 6.46 -58.17
N LEU A 16 -18.17 5.62 -57.94
CA LEU A 16 -18.39 4.98 -56.68
C LEU A 16 -17.17 4.15 -56.21
N ILE A 17 -16.58 3.35 -57.09
CA ILE A 17 -15.39 2.56 -56.76
C ILE A 17 -14.21 3.43 -56.39
N VAL A 18 -13.94 4.50 -57.19
CA VAL A 18 -12.83 5.45 -56.96
C VAL A 18 -12.97 6.23 -55.64
N VAL A 19 -14.20 6.48 -55.18
CA VAL A 19 -14.44 7.17 -53.90
C VAL A 19 -14.51 6.20 -52.72
N LEU A 20 -15.24 5.10 -52.88
CA LEU A 20 -15.47 4.17 -51.76
C LEU A 20 -14.22 3.39 -51.34
N ILE A 21 -13.39 2.95 -52.30
CA ILE A 21 -12.20 2.16 -51.97
C ILE A 21 -11.21 2.97 -51.10
N PRO A 22 -10.77 4.19 -51.49
CA PRO A 22 -9.85 4.99 -50.70
C PRO A 22 -10.43 5.37 -49.33
N THR A 23 -11.72 5.76 -49.28
CA THR A 23 -12.35 6.15 -48.00
C THR A 23 -12.43 4.98 -47.05
N THR A 24 -12.77 3.77 -47.54
CA THR A 24 -12.79 2.55 -46.71
C THR A 24 -11.37 2.18 -46.22
N CYS A 25 -10.37 2.26 -47.12
CA CYS A 25 -8.99 2.00 -46.73
C CYS A 25 -8.48 2.99 -45.66
N ILE A 26 -8.77 4.30 -45.84
CA ILE A 26 -8.40 5.32 -44.85
C ILE A 26 -9.11 5.06 -43.53
N SER A 27 -10.39 4.71 -43.55
CA SER A 27 -11.15 4.38 -42.33
C SER A 27 -10.54 3.20 -41.56
N ILE A 28 -10.25 2.09 -42.26
CA ILE A 28 -9.63 0.90 -41.64
C ILE A 28 -8.26 1.24 -41.05
N VAL A 29 -7.39 1.96 -41.80
CA VAL A 29 -6.06 2.33 -41.30
C VAL A 29 -6.17 3.30 -40.12
N SER A 30 -7.11 4.24 -40.18
CA SER A 30 -7.35 5.22 -39.11
C SER A 30 -7.84 4.54 -37.84
N THR A 31 -8.81 3.62 -37.95
CA THR A 31 -9.31 2.84 -36.80
C THR A 31 -8.20 2.02 -36.16
N TYR A 32 -7.42 1.29 -36.95
CA TYR A 32 -6.29 0.50 -36.43
C TYR A 32 -5.23 1.35 -35.72
N LYS A 33 -4.87 2.50 -36.29
CA LYS A 33 -3.93 3.43 -35.65
C LYS A 33 -4.51 4.01 -34.35
N MET A 34 -5.82 4.30 -34.32
CA MET A 34 -6.50 4.86 -33.17
C MET A 34 -6.52 3.85 -32.01
N GLU A 35 -6.90 2.58 -32.29
CA GLU A 35 -6.85 1.49 -31.31
C GLU A 35 -5.46 1.34 -30.70
N LYS A 36 -4.42 1.22 -31.52
CA LYS A 36 -3.04 1.09 -31.05
C LYS A 36 -2.57 2.30 -30.23
N THR A 37 -3.00 3.51 -30.60
CA THR A 37 -2.67 4.72 -29.86
C THR A 37 -3.41 4.75 -28.52
N MET A 38 -4.68 4.34 -28.50
CA MET A 38 -5.46 4.22 -27.26
C MET A 38 -4.84 3.22 -26.29
N GLU A 39 -4.51 2.00 -26.76
CA GLU A 39 -3.84 0.98 -25.92
C GLU A 39 -2.53 1.54 -25.32
N SER A 40 -1.68 2.16 -26.12
CA SER A 40 -0.42 2.75 -25.62
C SER A 40 -0.65 3.92 -24.64
N ASN A 41 -1.69 4.72 -24.84
CA ASN A 41 -2.01 5.82 -23.93
C ASN A 41 -2.60 5.27 -22.61
N MET A 42 -3.46 4.25 -22.68
CA MET A 42 -3.98 3.57 -21.49
C MET A 42 -2.85 3.00 -20.64
N GLU A 43 -1.91 2.29 -21.26
CA GLU A 43 -0.74 1.74 -20.57
C GLU A 43 0.05 2.83 -19.83
N LYS A 44 0.43 3.90 -20.53
CA LYS A 44 1.19 5.00 -19.92
C LYS A 44 0.43 5.68 -18.80
N THR A 45 -0.86 5.95 -19.01
CA THR A 45 -1.68 6.63 -18.00
C THR A 45 -1.85 5.74 -16.76
N SER A 46 -2.09 4.45 -16.94
CA SER A 46 -2.22 3.49 -15.83
C SER A 46 -0.91 3.38 -15.02
N GLN A 47 0.23 3.30 -15.71
CA GLN A 47 1.54 3.29 -15.06
C GLN A 47 1.79 4.59 -14.28
N GLN A 48 1.54 5.74 -14.90
CA GLN A 48 1.71 7.04 -14.24
C GLN A 48 0.82 7.18 -13.01
N THR A 49 -0.46 6.78 -13.12
CA THR A 49 -1.39 6.83 -11.98
C THR A 49 -0.92 5.95 -10.83
N LEU A 50 -0.41 4.74 -11.11
CA LEU A 50 0.13 3.87 -10.08
C LEU A 50 1.42 4.42 -9.47
N GLU A 51 2.31 5.04 -10.25
CA GLU A 51 3.49 5.73 -9.72
C GLU A 51 3.12 6.88 -8.77
N GLU A 52 2.14 7.69 -9.14
CA GLU A 52 1.63 8.77 -8.29
C GLU A 52 0.99 8.22 -7.03
N THR A 53 0.22 7.14 -7.16
CA THR A 53 -0.39 6.43 -6.04
C THR A 53 0.66 5.91 -5.06
N GLN A 54 1.72 5.29 -5.57
CA GLN A 54 2.80 4.78 -4.74
C GLN A 54 3.51 5.92 -4.00
N LYS A 55 3.78 7.04 -4.67
CA LYS A 55 4.37 8.22 -4.01
C LYS A 55 3.48 8.73 -2.89
N GLY A 56 2.18 8.83 -3.14
CA GLY A 56 1.21 9.22 -2.12
C GLY A 56 1.15 8.22 -0.96
N PHE A 57 1.17 6.93 -1.25
CA PHE A 57 1.19 5.88 -0.23
C PHE A 57 2.49 5.90 0.60
N PHE A 58 3.63 6.10 -0.04
CA PHE A 58 4.91 6.29 0.65
C PHE A 58 4.88 7.49 1.62
N GLU A 59 4.39 8.65 1.19
CA GLU A 59 4.29 9.82 2.08
C GLU A 59 3.29 9.58 3.23
N TYR A 60 2.22 8.84 3.00
CA TYR A 60 1.31 8.40 4.05
C TYR A 60 2.04 7.52 5.09
N LEU A 61 2.73 6.46 4.66
CA LEU A 61 3.51 5.59 5.54
C LEU A 61 4.58 6.36 6.31
N LYS A 62 5.25 7.30 5.67
CA LYS A 62 6.23 8.18 6.29
C LYS A 62 5.60 9.04 7.39
N THR A 63 4.41 9.58 7.16
CA THR A 63 3.65 10.33 8.17
C THR A 63 3.36 9.49 9.41
N LEU A 64 3.06 8.20 9.24
CA LEU A 64 2.83 7.26 10.33
C LEU A 64 4.13 6.85 11.06
N SER A 65 5.25 6.78 10.35
CA SER A 65 6.53 6.36 10.92
C SER A 65 7.21 7.46 11.74
N GLN A 66 7.04 8.72 11.38
CA GLN A 66 7.70 9.85 12.04
C GLN A 66 7.44 9.94 13.56
N PRO A 67 6.20 9.81 14.07
CA PRO A 67 5.94 9.83 15.51
C PRO A 67 6.59 8.65 16.24
N VAL A 68 6.66 7.47 15.60
CA VAL A 68 7.33 6.29 16.16
C VAL A 68 8.84 6.51 16.23
N ASP A 69 9.46 7.09 15.18
CA ASP A 69 10.87 7.45 15.18
C ASP A 69 11.19 8.50 16.27
N LEU A 70 10.35 9.51 16.42
CA LEU A 70 10.52 10.50 17.48
C LEU A 70 10.43 9.88 18.88
N LEU A 71 9.48 8.98 19.10
CA LEU A 71 9.35 8.24 20.36
C LEU A 71 10.58 7.40 20.65
N SER A 72 11.15 6.73 19.64
CA SER A 72 12.31 5.85 19.81
C SER A 72 13.57 6.59 20.27
N ARG A 73 13.62 7.91 20.09
CA ARG A 73 14.77 8.77 20.43
C ARG A 73 14.65 9.41 21.81
N LYS A 74 13.50 9.27 22.49
CA LYS A 74 13.26 9.91 23.77
C LYS A 74 14.03 9.23 24.90
N ASP A 75 14.64 10.01 25.77
CA ASP A 75 15.45 9.49 26.87
C ASP A 75 14.62 8.79 27.94
N GLU A 76 13.40 9.27 28.23
CA GLU A 76 12.50 8.63 29.20
C GLU A 76 12.16 7.17 28.85
N VAL A 77 12.21 6.83 27.56
CA VAL A 77 11.97 5.46 27.10
C VAL A 77 13.18 4.54 27.40
N LYS A 78 14.41 5.08 27.30
CA LYS A 78 15.64 4.32 27.59
C LYS A 78 15.83 4.11 29.09
N HIS A 79 15.36 5.04 29.89
CA HIS A 79 15.49 5.03 31.35
C HIS A 79 14.25 4.46 32.08
N LEU A 80 13.30 3.84 31.35
CA LEU A 80 12.07 3.32 31.95
C LEU A 80 12.33 2.37 33.12
N GLU A 81 13.37 1.55 33.03
CA GLU A 81 13.66 0.52 34.04
C GLU A 81 14.62 0.97 35.14
N ASP A 82 14.97 2.24 35.19
CA ASP A 82 15.74 2.80 36.27
C ASP A 82 14.91 2.77 37.57
N LYS A 83 15.33 1.90 38.52
CA LYS A 83 14.53 1.50 39.67
C LYS A 83 14.23 2.62 40.66
N GLU A 84 14.98 3.70 40.63
CA GLU A 84 14.85 4.80 41.61
C GLU A 84 13.62 5.67 41.36
N ASP A 85 13.03 5.63 40.12
CA ASP A 85 11.89 6.50 39.73
C ASP A 85 10.96 5.87 38.67
N LEU A 86 10.69 4.59 38.80
CA LEU A 86 9.90 3.82 37.80
C LEU A 86 8.54 4.46 37.52
N ASP A 87 7.81 4.88 38.55
CA ASP A 87 6.46 5.45 38.38
C ASP A 87 6.47 6.76 37.60
N SER A 88 7.46 7.64 37.87
CA SER A 88 7.65 8.88 37.15
C SER A 88 8.05 8.65 35.69
N ASN A 89 8.96 7.72 35.44
CA ASN A 89 9.40 7.36 34.10
C ASN A 89 8.23 6.74 33.29
N VAL A 90 7.45 5.85 33.89
CA VAL A 90 6.24 5.29 33.28
C VAL A 90 5.25 6.40 32.92
N ALA A 91 5.00 7.35 33.82
CA ALA A 91 4.09 8.47 33.56
C ALA A 91 4.58 9.35 32.38
N ALA A 92 5.87 9.68 32.34
CA ALA A 92 6.47 10.46 31.27
C ALA A 92 6.37 9.74 29.89
N VAL A 93 6.66 8.44 29.86
CA VAL A 93 6.50 7.60 28.66
C VAL A 93 5.04 7.59 28.22
N GLN A 94 4.09 7.39 29.12
CA GLN A 94 2.66 7.39 28.80
C GLN A 94 2.19 8.71 28.20
N ASP A 95 2.65 9.84 28.74
CA ASP A 95 2.29 11.15 28.21
C ASP A 95 2.86 11.37 26.80
N SER A 96 4.07 10.91 26.55
CA SER A 96 4.70 10.93 25.22
C SER A 96 3.96 10.05 24.21
N LEU A 97 3.54 8.85 24.61
CA LEU A 97 2.74 7.95 23.77
C LEU A 97 1.39 8.59 23.42
N ILE A 98 0.68 9.16 24.40
CA ILE A 98 -0.61 9.83 24.17
C ILE A 98 -0.44 11.03 23.24
N ALA A 99 0.61 11.84 23.42
CA ALA A 99 0.88 12.98 22.57
C ALA A 99 1.08 12.53 21.11
N SER A 100 1.80 11.43 20.89
CA SER A 100 2.03 10.87 19.57
C SER A 100 0.74 10.33 18.92
N VAL A 101 -0.12 9.63 19.69
CA VAL A 101 -1.44 9.18 19.20
C VAL A 101 -2.31 10.35 18.77
N LYS A 102 -2.28 11.47 19.50
CA LYS A 102 -3.10 12.66 19.19
C LYS A 102 -2.74 13.34 17.86
N VAL A 103 -1.48 13.26 17.46
CA VAL A 103 -0.98 13.93 16.25
C VAL A 103 -0.86 12.99 15.05
N THR A 104 -1.00 11.68 15.27
CA THR A 104 -0.90 10.68 14.19
C THR A 104 -2.30 10.37 13.65
N PRO A 105 -2.53 10.53 12.35
CA PRO A 105 -3.79 10.11 11.72
C PRO A 105 -4.08 8.64 12.01
N ASP A 106 -5.33 8.32 12.30
CA ASP A 106 -5.86 6.96 12.43
C ASP A 106 -5.17 6.10 13.50
N ALA A 107 -4.33 6.70 14.37
CA ALA A 107 -3.71 6.01 15.47
C ALA A 107 -4.73 5.63 16.55
N GLU A 108 -4.80 4.34 16.88
CA GLU A 108 -5.65 3.79 17.92
C GLU A 108 -4.96 3.86 19.30
N ARG A 109 -3.71 3.42 19.35
CA ARG A 109 -2.90 3.41 20.58
C ARG A 109 -1.41 3.33 20.24
N ALA A 110 -0.58 3.83 21.17
CA ALA A 110 0.87 3.64 21.13
C ALA A 110 1.34 2.94 22.39
N TYR A 111 2.42 2.20 22.26
CA TYR A 111 3.00 1.46 23.38
C TYR A 111 4.50 1.28 23.23
N PHE A 112 5.14 1.12 24.38
CA PHE A 112 6.54 0.75 24.49
C PHE A 112 6.64 -0.58 25.23
N THR A 113 7.42 -1.51 24.72
CA THR A 113 7.64 -2.82 25.34
C THR A 113 9.11 -3.06 25.56
N THR A 114 9.51 -3.32 26.80
CA THR A 114 10.90 -3.67 27.15
C THR A 114 11.16 -5.17 26.97
N LYS A 115 12.44 -5.54 26.92
CA LYS A 115 12.82 -6.96 26.91
C LYS A 115 12.52 -7.70 28.21
N THR A 116 12.43 -6.97 29.32
CA THR A 116 12.18 -7.51 30.66
C THR A 116 10.69 -7.73 30.95
N GLY A 117 9.81 -7.31 30.02
CA GLY A 117 8.38 -7.60 30.09
C GLY A 117 7.52 -6.46 30.61
N TYR A 118 8.00 -5.22 30.64
CA TYR A 118 7.11 -4.07 30.83
C TYR A 118 6.47 -3.69 29.50
N LYS A 119 5.18 -3.43 29.50
CA LYS A 119 4.46 -2.81 28.38
C LYS A 119 3.71 -1.59 28.86
N VAL A 120 4.17 -0.42 28.45
CA VAL A 120 3.57 0.88 28.76
C VAL A 120 2.69 1.30 27.61
N LEU A 121 1.43 1.63 27.84
CA LEU A 121 0.45 1.99 26.83
C LEU A 121 -0.10 3.38 27.07
N GLY A 122 -0.37 4.10 25.97
CA GLY A 122 -1.07 5.37 25.96
C GLY A 122 -1.98 5.47 24.74
N TRP A 123 -3.25 5.89 24.96
CA TRP A 123 -4.20 6.12 23.86
C TRP A 123 -5.23 7.19 24.22
N THR A 124 -6.08 7.52 23.27
CA THR A 124 -7.26 8.37 23.50
C THR A 124 -8.53 7.58 23.23
N GLU A 125 -9.54 7.76 24.04
CA GLU A 125 -10.84 7.13 23.88
C GLU A 125 -11.96 8.17 23.87
N LEU A 126 -12.89 8.03 22.91
CA LEU A 126 -14.04 8.92 22.83
C LEU A 126 -15.00 8.62 23.99
N ASN A 127 -15.21 9.57 24.87
CA ASN A 127 -16.26 9.50 25.86
C ASN A 127 -17.61 9.75 25.16
N LYS A 128 -18.45 8.72 25.09
CA LYS A 128 -19.74 8.75 24.38
C LYS A 128 -20.73 9.77 24.97
N ASP A 129 -20.63 10.06 26.28
CA ASP A 129 -21.54 10.96 26.98
C ASP A 129 -21.18 12.43 26.74
N THR A 130 -19.89 12.74 26.62
CA THR A 130 -19.40 14.12 26.49
C THR A 130 -18.93 14.48 25.08
N GLY A 131 -18.78 13.49 24.17
CA GLY A 131 -18.19 13.67 22.85
C GLY A 131 -16.71 14.09 22.86
N LYS A 132 -16.03 14.07 24.03
CA LYS A 132 -14.63 14.48 24.18
C LYS A 132 -13.71 13.25 24.22
N LYS A 133 -12.54 13.37 23.63
CA LYS A 133 -11.49 12.34 23.77
C LYS A 133 -10.83 12.44 25.14
N ALA A 134 -10.81 11.35 25.89
CA ALA A 134 -10.14 11.19 27.18
C ALA A 134 -8.81 10.45 27.00
N ASN A 135 -7.77 10.88 27.71
CA ASN A 135 -6.50 10.16 27.76
C ASN A 135 -6.67 8.89 28.59
N LYS A 136 -6.10 7.79 28.09
CA LYS A 136 -6.04 6.50 28.75
C LYS A 136 -4.59 6.06 28.87
N LYS A 137 -4.27 5.41 29.98
CA LYS A 137 -2.94 4.97 30.34
C LYS A 137 -3.02 3.56 30.93
N GLU A 138 -2.07 2.69 30.61
CA GLU A 138 -1.98 1.35 31.19
C GLU A 138 -0.51 0.95 31.30
N LEU A 139 -0.18 0.20 32.36
CA LEU A 139 1.09 -0.47 32.53
C LEU A 139 0.80 -1.97 32.71
N LYS A 140 1.37 -2.81 31.86
CA LYS A 140 1.37 -4.26 31.98
C LYS A 140 2.77 -4.74 32.33
N THR A 141 2.88 -5.73 33.21
CA THR A 141 4.14 -6.37 33.62
C THR A 141 4.11 -7.86 33.32
N GLY A 142 5.29 -8.47 33.12
CA GLY A 142 5.38 -9.89 32.76
C GLY A 142 4.87 -10.23 31.36
N VAL A 143 4.84 -9.24 30.46
CA VAL A 143 4.34 -9.41 29.08
C VAL A 143 5.47 -9.93 28.20
N ASN A 144 5.18 -10.92 27.35
CA ASN A 144 6.13 -11.45 26.37
C ASN A 144 5.65 -11.15 24.94
N GLU A 145 6.13 -10.06 24.36
CA GLU A 145 5.79 -9.63 23.02
C GLU A 145 6.86 -10.00 21.96
N VAL A 146 7.97 -10.59 22.37
CA VAL A 146 9.11 -10.90 21.48
C VAL A 146 8.76 -11.87 20.34
N SER A 147 7.68 -12.62 20.47
CA SER A 147 7.17 -13.52 19.43
C SER A 147 6.30 -12.85 18.39
N LYS A 148 5.81 -11.66 18.67
CA LYS A 148 4.90 -10.91 17.80
C LYS A 148 5.62 -10.44 16.53
N ASP A 149 4.90 -10.42 15.41
CA ASP A 149 5.41 -10.00 14.10
C ASP A 149 5.99 -8.59 14.14
N TRP A 150 5.23 -7.61 14.65
CA TRP A 150 5.67 -6.23 14.78
C TRP A 150 6.93 -6.06 15.64
N TYR A 151 7.11 -6.89 16.69
CA TYR A 151 8.30 -6.84 17.53
C TYR A 151 9.52 -7.37 16.78
N LYS A 152 9.39 -8.56 16.17
CA LYS A 152 10.49 -9.20 15.40
C LYS A 152 10.89 -8.38 14.19
N GLY A 153 9.93 -7.84 13.46
CA GLY A 153 10.17 -7.05 12.26
C GLY A 153 10.91 -5.74 12.54
N ALA A 154 10.74 -5.17 13.74
CA ALA A 154 11.46 -3.97 14.14
C ALA A 154 12.93 -4.22 14.49
N GLN A 155 13.32 -5.46 14.86
CA GLN A 155 14.67 -5.75 15.37
C GLN A 155 15.70 -5.65 14.24
N GLY A 156 16.73 -4.82 14.45
CA GLY A 156 17.85 -4.67 13.52
C GLY A 156 17.45 -4.13 12.14
N LEU A 157 16.27 -3.54 12.00
CA LEU A 157 15.79 -3.02 10.74
C LEU A 157 16.67 -1.86 10.26
N LYS A 158 17.19 -1.99 9.03
CA LYS A 158 17.89 -0.90 8.37
C LYS A 158 16.90 0.10 7.76
N SER A 159 17.27 1.38 7.73
CA SER A 159 16.48 2.42 7.07
C SER A 159 16.19 2.07 5.60
N ARG A 160 14.95 2.32 5.20
CA ARG A 160 14.49 2.22 3.81
C ARG A 160 13.97 3.59 3.37
N LYS A 161 14.65 4.26 2.46
CA LYS A 161 14.26 5.61 2.00
C LYS A 161 13.92 6.58 3.16
N THR A 162 14.73 6.66 4.21
CA THR A 162 14.45 7.51 5.40
C THR A 162 13.38 7.00 6.37
N ILE A 163 12.78 5.84 6.14
CA ILE A 163 11.88 5.18 7.09
C ILE A 163 12.65 4.12 7.88
N PHE A 164 12.58 4.18 9.20
CA PHE A 164 13.25 3.28 10.15
C PHE A 164 12.27 2.33 10.83
N SER A 165 10.97 2.45 10.53
CA SER A 165 9.93 1.66 11.17
C SER A 165 9.56 0.43 10.33
N TYR A 166 9.21 -0.63 11.02
CA TYR A 166 8.58 -1.81 10.46
C TYR A 166 7.06 -1.62 10.43
N PHE A 167 6.41 -2.12 9.39
CA PHE A 167 4.96 -2.15 9.22
C PHE A 167 4.49 -3.59 9.21
N SER A 168 3.70 -3.98 10.20
CA SER A 168 3.17 -5.34 10.29
C SER A 168 2.08 -5.59 9.25
N LYS A 169 1.78 -6.87 8.99
CA LYS A 169 0.54 -7.22 8.30
C LYS A 169 -0.67 -6.78 9.13
N PRO A 170 -1.81 -6.47 8.47
CA PRO A 170 -3.04 -6.19 9.19
C PRO A 170 -3.52 -7.38 10.03
N TYR A 171 -4.05 -7.11 11.21
CA TYR A 171 -4.60 -8.11 12.14
C TYR A 171 -5.72 -7.50 12.99
N ASN A 172 -6.56 -8.35 13.58
CA ASN A 172 -7.54 -7.87 14.54
C ASN A 172 -6.90 -7.70 15.92
N ASP A 173 -7.06 -6.50 16.49
CA ASP A 173 -6.62 -6.20 17.86
C ASP A 173 -7.50 -6.91 18.91
N GLU A 174 -7.20 -6.72 20.20
CA GLU A 174 -7.95 -7.29 21.33
C GLU A 174 -9.43 -6.81 21.38
N LYS A 175 -9.76 -5.69 20.72
CA LYS A 175 -11.11 -5.13 20.62
C LYS A 175 -11.84 -5.58 19.35
N GLY A 176 -11.17 -6.31 18.45
CA GLY A 176 -11.68 -6.75 17.16
C GLY A 176 -11.55 -5.70 16.04
N ASN A 177 -10.84 -4.59 16.28
CA ASN A 177 -10.57 -3.61 15.23
C ASN A 177 -9.46 -4.15 14.30
N LEU A 178 -9.63 -3.96 13.00
CA LEU A 178 -8.60 -4.27 12.03
C LEU A 178 -7.53 -3.16 12.05
N VAL A 179 -6.31 -3.51 12.47
CA VAL A 179 -5.18 -2.60 12.62
C VAL A 179 -3.93 -3.18 11.98
N PHE A 180 -2.97 -2.33 11.69
CA PHE A 180 -1.57 -2.73 11.48
C PHE A 180 -0.68 -1.93 12.42
N THR A 181 0.48 -2.48 12.74
CA THR A 181 1.40 -1.87 13.70
C THR A 181 2.61 -1.28 13.00
N VAL A 182 2.88 -0.03 13.30
CA VAL A 182 4.14 0.64 12.97
C VAL A 182 5.05 0.55 14.18
N SER A 183 6.24 -0.02 14.03
CA SER A 183 7.13 -0.30 15.16
C SER A 183 8.60 -0.01 14.85
N GLN A 184 9.37 0.31 15.90
CA GLN A 184 10.79 0.60 15.79
C GLN A 184 11.52 0.14 17.04
N GLU A 185 12.67 -0.51 16.81
CA GLU A 185 13.60 -0.87 17.87
C GLU A 185 14.21 0.38 18.50
N ILE A 186 14.40 0.37 19.81
CA ILE A 186 15.06 1.43 20.55
C ILE A 186 16.47 0.98 20.92
N THR A 187 17.44 1.65 20.34
CA THR A 187 18.86 1.39 20.61
C THR A 187 19.60 2.68 20.95
N ASP A 188 20.66 2.57 21.71
CA ASP A 188 21.63 3.66 21.90
C ASP A 188 22.75 3.62 20.84
N SER A 189 23.73 4.54 20.96
CA SER A 189 24.92 4.61 20.12
C SER A 189 25.78 3.36 20.19
N ASN A 190 25.70 2.58 21.29
CA ASN A 190 26.44 1.35 21.52
C ASN A 190 25.67 0.12 21.05
N LYS A 191 24.49 0.31 20.38
CA LYS A 191 23.57 -0.73 19.94
C LYS A 191 22.97 -1.56 21.09
N VAL A 192 22.91 -1.02 22.29
CA VAL A 192 22.14 -1.60 23.39
C VAL A 192 20.68 -1.45 23.07
N ASN A 193 19.94 -2.56 23.05
CA ASN A 193 18.51 -2.57 22.78
C ASN A 193 17.72 -2.45 24.09
N TYR A 194 16.93 -1.40 24.20
CA TYR A 194 16.06 -1.08 25.34
C TYR A 194 14.64 -1.64 25.18
N GLY A 195 14.25 -2.03 23.97
CA GLY A 195 12.91 -2.52 23.67
C GLY A 195 12.40 -2.05 22.32
N THR A 196 11.10 -2.03 22.16
CA THR A 196 10.43 -1.64 20.92
C THR A 196 9.26 -0.70 21.22
N VAL A 197 9.26 0.45 20.57
CA VAL A 197 8.09 1.34 20.52
C VAL A 197 7.22 0.96 19.33
N ALA A 198 5.91 1.03 19.51
CA ALA A 198 4.95 0.67 18.48
C ALA A 198 3.67 1.49 18.57
N MET A 199 2.98 1.59 17.44
CA MET A 199 1.71 2.29 17.31
C MET A 199 0.77 1.48 16.43
N ASP A 200 -0.42 1.18 16.94
CA ASP A 200 -1.48 0.53 16.17
C ASP A 200 -2.27 1.59 15.41
N ILE A 201 -2.38 1.39 14.11
CA ILE A 201 -3.06 2.27 13.16
C ILE A 201 -4.29 1.54 12.63
N ASN A 202 -5.43 2.21 12.58
CA ASN A 202 -6.65 1.66 12.01
C ASN A 202 -6.47 1.42 10.51
N PHE A 203 -6.74 0.20 10.06
CA PHE A 203 -6.52 -0.19 8.67
C PHE A 203 -7.54 0.43 7.70
N SER A 204 -8.68 0.94 8.20
CA SER A 204 -9.72 1.56 7.36
C SER A 204 -9.19 2.74 6.55
N ALA A 205 -8.20 3.48 7.06
CA ALA A 205 -7.60 4.58 6.31
C ALA A 205 -6.82 4.10 5.07
N VAL A 206 -6.17 2.93 5.16
CA VAL A 206 -5.54 2.29 4.00
C VAL A 206 -6.60 1.80 3.01
N GLU A 207 -7.71 1.22 3.52
CA GLU A 207 -8.85 0.82 2.68
C GLU A 207 -9.41 2.01 1.91
N ASP A 208 -9.72 3.11 2.61
CA ASP A 208 -10.30 4.31 2.02
C ASP A 208 -9.36 4.92 0.98
N TYR A 209 -8.05 4.96 1.28
CA TYR A 209 -7.05 5.44 0.34
C TYR A 209 -7.04 4.61 -0.95
N ILE A 210 -6.90 3.28 -0.84
CA ILE A 210 -6.84 2.37 -2.00
C ILE A 210 -8.14 2.42 -2.82
N GLN A 211 -9.30 2.45 -2.15
CA GLN A 211 -10.61 2.53 -2.83
C GLN A 211 -10.85 3.88 -3.50
N SER A 212 -10.18 4.94 -3.07
CA SER A 212 -10.26 6.26 -3.70
C SER A 212 -9.47 6.37 -5.01
N ILE A 213 -8.59 5.39 -5.30
CA ILE A 213 -7.77 5.41 -6.51
C ILE A 213 -8.62 5.01 -7.71
N GLY A 214 -8.85 5.95 -8.60
CA GLY A 214 -9.44 5.69 -9.91
C GLY A 214 -8.36 5.40 -10.95
N LEU A 215 -8.45 4.28 -11.64
CA LEU A 215 -7.64 3.96 -12.81
C LEU A 215 -8.49 4.15 -14.06
N LEU A 216 -8.31 5.28 -14.76
CA LEU A 216 -9.17 5.66 -15.90
C LEU A 216 -10.66 5.61 -15.50
N ASP A 217 -11.57 5.36 -16.44
CA ASP A 217 -13.01 5.37 -16.18
C ASP A 217 -13.54 4.06 -15.57
N THR A 218 -12.84 2.94 -15.76
CA THR A 218 -13.34 1.59 -15.43
C THR A 218 -12.38 0.75 -14.59
N GLY A 219 -11.16 1.25 -14.35
CA GLY A 219 -10.14 0.50 -13.63
C GLY A 219 -10.26 0.63 -12.11
N PHE A 220 -9.62 -0.29 -11.41
CA PHE A 220 -9.54 -0.31 -9.95
C PHE A 220 -8.16 -0.83 -9.49
N VAL A 221 -7.84 -0.59 -8.22
CA VAL A 221 -6.60 -1.04 -7.60
C VAL A 221 -6.91 -2.05 -6.50
N ILE A 222 -6.13 -3.12 -6.46
CA ILE A 222 -6.08 -4.08 -5.36
C ILE A 222 -4.78 -3.87 -4.60
N LEU A 223 -4.83 -3.89 -3.27
CA LEU A 223 -3.66 -3.99 -2.42
C LEU A 223 -3.49 -5.44 -1.96
N THR A 224 -2.30 -6.01 -2.16
CA THR A 224 -1.96 -7.33 -1.64
C THR A 224 -0.80 -7.24 -0.66
N ASP A 225 -0.61 -8.28 0.14
CA ASP A 225 0.64 -8.47 0.86
C ASP A 225 1.78 -8.94 -0.09
N GLU A 226 2.95 -9.14 0.46
CA GLU A 226 4.13 -9.62 -0.27
C GLU A 226 3.90 -10.97 -0.99
N LYS A 227 2.99 -11.81 -0.48
CA LYS A 227 2.68 -13.14 -1.01
C LYS A 227 1.54 -13.14 -2.03
N GLY A 228 0.85 -12.01 -2.19
CA GLY A 228 -0.30 -11.88 -3.08
C GLY A 228 -1.66 -12.06 -2.41
N ASP A 229 -1.70 -12.24 -1.08
CA ASP A 229 -2.97 -12.30 -0.36
C ASP A 229 -3.63 -10.91 -0.37
N ILE A 230 -4.91 -10.86 -0.72
CA ILE A 230 -5.64 -9.60 -0.90
C ILE A 230 -5.89 -8.94 0.45
N LEU A 231 -5.35 -7.73 0.63
CA LEU A 231 -5.56 -6.88 1.80
C LEU A 231 -6.73 -5.91 1.58
N VAL A 232 -6.81 -5.31 0.38
CA VAL A 232 -7.89 -4.38 0.00
C VAL A 232 -8.32 -4.65 -1.44
N ASN A 233 -9.63 -4.67 -1.67
CA ASN A 233 -10.26 -4.79 -2.99
C ASN A 233 -11.61 -4.04 -2.97
N ASN A 234 -12.25 -3.86 -4.12
CA ASN A 234 -13.60 -3.32 -4.21
C ASN A 234 -14.66 -4.21 -3.54
N ASP A 235 -14.44 -5.53 -3.48
CA ASP A 235 -15.27 -6.47 -2.72
C ASP A 235 -14.61 -6.83 -1.38
N LYS A 236 -15.14 -6.29 -0.28
CA LYS A 236 -14.65 -6.56 1.09
C LYS A 236 -14.72 -8.04 1.50
N ASN A 237 -15.56 -8.85 0.83
CA ASN A 237 -15.65 -10.29 1.14
C ASN A 237 -14.41 -11.07 0.70
N THR A 238 -13.57 -10.50 -0.17
CA THR A 238 -12.32 -11.11 -0.66
C THR A 238 -11.11 -10.84 0.26
N TYR A 239 -11.23 -9.90 1.20
CA TYR A 239 -10.14 -9.54 2.09
C TYR A 239 -9.65 -10.73 2.91
N PHE A 240 -8.33 -10.95 2.91
CA PHE A 240 -7.64 -12.03 3.65
C PHE A 240 -8.14 -13.46 3.33
N LYS A 241 -8.90 -13.63 2.24
CA LYS A 241 -9.44 -14.93 1.81
C LYS A 241 -8.98 -15.30 0.41
N ASP A 242 -8.92 -14.31 -0.47
CA ASP A 242 -8.53 -14.51 -1.86
C ASP A 242 -7.08 -14.06 -2.06
N SER A 243 -6.42 -14.62 -3.08
CA SER A 243 -5.02 -14.35 -3.38
C SER A 243 -4.80 -14.24 -4.87
N LEU A 244 -3.87 -13.37 -5.26
CA LEU A 244 -3.36 -13.26 -6.63
C LEU A 244 -2.09 -14.09 -6.85
N ALA A 245 -1.60 -14.80 -5.83
CA ALA A 245 -0.34 -15.55 -5.86
C ALA A 245 -0.27 -16.59 -7.00
N ASP A 246 -1.40 -17.18 -7.37
CA ASP A 246 -1.45 -18.18 -8.43
C ASP A 246 -1.57 -17.61 -9.84
N GLN A 247 -1.78 -16.31 -9.98
CA GLN A 247 -1.88 -15.66 -11.27
C GLN A 247 -0.49 -15.56 -11.95
N ASP A 248 -0.41 -15.90 -13.22
CA ASP A 248 0.85 -15.90 -13.98
C ASP A 248 1.54 -14.53 -13.98
N PHE A 249 0.78 -13.44 -14.11
CA PHE A 249 1.32 -12.09 -14.09
C PHE A 249 1.92 -11.75 -12.73
N PHE A 250 1.33 -12.25 -11.64
CA PHE A 250 1.83 -12.00 -10.29
C PHE A 250 3.14 -12.77 -10.06
N LYS A 251 3.19 -14.05 -10.44
CA LYS A 251 4.41 -14.89 -10.39
C LYS A 251 5.55 -14.31 -11.21
N ASP A 252 5.28 -13.81 -12.41
CA ASP A 252 6.29 -13.18 -13.25
C ASP A 252 6.79 -11.86 -12.66
N ALA A 253 5.90 -11.03 -12.11
CA ALA A 253 6.27 -9.81 -11.41
C ALA A 253 7.16 -10.12 -10.19
N GLU A 254 6.79 -11.10 -9.36
CA GLU A 254 7.59 -11.57 -8.22
C GLU A 254 9.00 -11.97 -8.63
N LYS A 255 9.12 -12.80 -9.66
CA LYS A 255 10.41 -13.24 -10.19
C LYS A 255 11.27 -12.04 -10.60
N LYS A 256 10.68 -11.08 -11.33
CA LYS A 256 11.39 -9.86 -11.75
C LYS A 256 11.81 -8.98 -10.57
N TYR A 257 11.00 -8.89 -9.50
CA TYR A 257 11.37 -8.18 -8.28
C TYR A 257 12.57 -8.83 -7.60
N GLU A 258 12.57 -10.15 -7.44
CA GLU A 258 13.70 -10.86 -6.82
C GLU A 258 14.97 -10.76 -7.67
N GLU A 259 14.87 -10.82 -9.00
CA GLU A 259 16.02 -10.65 -9.91
C GLU A 259 16.61 -9.23 -9.87
N ASN A 260 15.79 -8.21 -9.61
CA ASN A 260 16.20 -6.80 -9.53
C ASN A 260 16.49 -6.31 -8.11
N LYS A 261 16.39 -7.19 -7.11
CA LYS A 261 16.62 -6.86 -5.71
C LYS A 261 18.11 -6.56 -5.50
N THR A 262 18.42 -5.32 -5.12
CA THR A 262 19.75 -4.90 -4.75
C THR A 262 19.96 -5.07 -3.24
N GLU A 263 21.20 -5.31 -2.79
CA GLU A 263 21.52 -5.41 -1.36
C GLU A 263 21.29 -4.08 -0.62
N ASP A 264 21.32 -2.97 -1.34
CA ASP A 264 21.07 -1.65 -0.80
C ASP A 264 19.63 -1.23 -1.08
N ALA A 265 18.81 -1.23 -0.03
CA ALA A 265 17.40 -0.83 -0.11
C ALA A 265 17.20 0.64 -0.58
N SER A 266 18.25 1.48 -0.53
CA SER A 266 18.22 2.85 -1.05
C SER A 266 18.22 2.91 -2.58
N ASP A 267 18.71 1.87 -3.25
CA ASP A 267 18.83 1.79 -4.72
C ASP A 267 17.70 1.01 -5.38
N LEU A 268 16.72 0.51 -4.61
CA LEU A 268 15.54 -0.15 -5.16
C LEU A 268 14.77 0.84 -6.03
N LYS A 269 14.95 0.73 -7.35
CA LYS A 269 14.08 1.39 -8.32
C LYS A 269 12.69 0.80 -8.20
N GLU A 270 11.72 1.67 -8.05
CA GLU A 270 10.31 1.30 -8.16
C GLU A 270 10.12 0.63 -9.51
N SER A 271 9.88 -0.67 -9.50
CA SER A 271 9.70 -1.45 -10.72
C SER A 271 8.22 -1.67 -10.94
N ILE A 272 7.73 -1.24 -12.11
CA ILE A 272 6.35 -1.41 -12.53
C ILE A 272 6.35 -2.42 -13.67
N TYR A 273 5.50 -3.42 -13.57
CA TYR A 273 5.33 -4.43 -14.61
C TYR A 273 3.90 -4.40 -15.13
N ALA A 274 3.75 -4.26 -16.45
CA ALA A 274 2.46 -4.27 -17.11
C ALA A 274 2.25 -5.56 -17.91
N TYR A 275 1.02 -6.06 -17.92
CA TYR A 275 0.61 -7.32 -18.56
C TYR A 275 -0.73 -7.14 -19.25
N ASP A 276 -0.83 -7.60 -20.50
CA ASP A 276 -2.10 -7.73 -21.19
C ASP A 276 -2.71 -9.10 -20.90
N LYS A 277 -3.92 -9.11 -20.41
CA LYS A 277 -4.66 -10.33 -20.04
C LYS A 277 -6.09 -10.30 -20.59
N VAL A 278 -6.70 -11.46 -20.67
CA VAL A 278 -8.15 -11.57 -20.91
C VAL A 278 -8.78 -12.03 -19.60
N ILE A 279 -9.53 -11.15 -18.95
CA ILE A 279 -10.22 -11.42 -17.69
C ILE A 279 -11.72 -11.35 -17.95
N GLN A 280 -12.43 -12.45 -17.64
CA GLN A 280 -13.88 -12.60 -17.91
C GLN A 280 -14.27 -12.27 -19.36
N GLY A 281 -13.40 -12.62 -20.31
CA GLY A 281 -13.63 -12.41 -21.75
C GLY A 281 -13.36 -10.98 -22.26
N LYS A 282 -12.89 -10.08 -21.40
CA LYS A 282 -12.49 -8.71 -21.77
C LYS A 282 -10.98 -8.57 -21.76
N LYS A 283 -10.44 -7.82 -22.71
CA LYS A 283 -9.06 -7.42 -22.67
C LYS A 283 -8.85 -6.51 -21.44
N THR A 284 -7.87 -6.84 -20.63
CA THR A 284 -7.58 -6.13 -19.39
C THR A 284 -6.08 -5.94 -19.27
N GLN A 285 -5.67 -4.70 -19.06
CA GLN A 285 -4.31 -4.41 -18.67
C GLN A 285 -4.16 -4.57 -17.16
N VAL A 286 -3.18 -5.33 -16.73
CA VAL A 286 -2.82 -5.52 -15.33
C VAL A 286 -1.46 -4.88 -15.09
N VAL A 287 -1.38 -4.01 -14.11
CA VAL A 287 -0.12 -3.34 -13.72
C VAL A 287 0.19 -3.69 -12.29
N VAL A 288 1.38 -4.24 -12.05
CA VAL A 288 1.85 -4.66 -10.72
C VAL A 288 3.00 -3.77 -10.28
N MET A 289 2.91 -3.22 -9.08
CA MET A 289 3.92 -2.39 -8.45
C MET A 289 4.12 -2.81 -7.00
N ALA A 290 5.37 -3.04 -6.57
CA ALA A 290 5.71 -3.35 -5.19
C ALA A 290 6.05 -2.07 -4.40
N ASP A 291 5.48 -1.96 -3.20
CA ASP A 291 5.96 -0.99 -2.22
C ASP A 291 7.20 -1.53 -1.51
N ILE A 292 8.28 -0.76 -1.56
CA ILE A 292 9.57 -1.18 -1.03
C ILE A 292 9.67 -1.10 0.51
N ILE A 293 8.73 -0.42 1.16
CA ILE A 293 8.71 -0.24 2.62
C ILE A 293 8.02 -1.40 3.30
N THR A 294 6.81 -1.70 2.85
CA THR A 294 5.96 -2.75 3.43
C THR A 294 6.15 -4.11 2.77
N GLY A 295 6.63 -4.15 1.52
CA GLY A 295 6.59 -5.31 0.66
C GLY A 295 5.21 -5.58 0.06
N TRP A 296 4.20 -4.74 0.36
CA TRP A 296 2.87 -4.85 -0.23
C TRP A 296 2.89 -4.48 -1.71
N LYS A 297 1.91 -4.94 -2.46
CA LYS A 297 1.83 -4.66 -3.89
C LYS A 297 0.52 -4.00 -4.25
N LEU A 298 0.64 -2.95 -5.06
CA LEU A 298 -0.48 -2.32 -5.75
C LEU A 298 -0.67 -3.03 -7.09
N VAL A 299 -1.85 -3.54 -7.33
CA VAL A 299 -2.20 -4.24 -8.58
C VAL A 299 -3.38 -3.51 -9.22
N GLY A 300 -3.10 -2.80 -10.28
CA GLY A 300 -4.11 -2.07 -11.06
C GLY A 300 -4.70 -2.95 -12.17
N PHE A 301 -6.01 -2.86 -12.35
CA PHE A 301 -6.74 -3.52 -13.42
C PHE A 301 -7.49 -2.47 -14.24
N VAL A 302 -7.24 -2.43 -15.54
CA VAL A 302 -7.91 -1.52 -16.47
C VAL A 302 -8.51 -2.36 -17.59
N GLY A 303 -9.84 -2.42 -17.65
CA GLY A 303 -10.56 -3.12 -18.71
C GLY A 303 -10.89 -2.20 -19.88
N GLU A 304 -10.92 -2.77 -21.12
CA GLU A 304 -11.50 -2.11 -22.29
C GLU A 304 -13.04 -2.01 -22.20
#